data_967cd709316b4988ffb75b4fcb1af8b5
#
_entry.id   967cd709316b4988ffb75b4fcb1af8b5
#
_cell.length_a   1.000
_cell.length_b   1.000
_cell.length_c   1.000
_cell.angle_alpha   90.00
_cell.angle_beta   90.00
_cell.angle_gamma   90.00
#
_symmetry.space_group_name_H-M   'P 1'
#
loop_
_entity.id
_entity.type
_entity.pdbx_description
1 polymer ?
#
loop_
_entity_poly.entity_id
_entity_poly.type
_entity_poly.pdbx_seq_one_letter_code
_entity_poly.pdbx_strand_id
1 'polypeptide(L)'
;MTDWDRIVREYGPLVFATAWRILGHTADTEDIVQEVFLQIHQMLQTDAVRHWPALLRRLAACRALDRLRQRRITISLNGLSLACRDEGPEAAAIEHELAERLRQAIAQLPDREAAVFCLRYFDDLSYQEIAESLHIRTGAVASALHKARLKLEALLLETVQEKT
;
A
#
# COMPACT_ATOMS: atom_id res chain seq x y z
N MET A 1 -31.58 5.57 -2.79
CA MET A 1 -30.13 5.29 -2.71
C MET A 1 -29.62 5.90 -1.43
N THR A 2 -29.12 5.07 -0.54
CA THR A 2 -28.61 5.50 0.76
C THR A 2 -27.34 6.34 0.53
N ASP A 3 -27.06 7.27 1.42
CA ASP A 3 -25.81 8.07 1.35
C ASP A 3 -24.56 7.16 1.35
N TRP A 4 -24.66 5.99 1.97
CA TRP A 4 -23.68 4.93 1.96
C TRP A 4 -23.39 4.35 0.56
N ASP A 5 -24.44 4.02 -0.20
CA ASP A 5 -24.29 3.47 -1.56
C ASP A 5 -23.57 4.45 -2.48
N ARG A 6 -23.82 5.75 -2.28
CA ARG A 6 -23.13 6.82 -3.01
C ARG A 6 -21.66 6.85 -2.67
N ILE A 7 -21.29 6.79 -1.38
CA ILE A 7 -19.89 6.80 -0.93
C ILE A 7 -19.13 5.60 -1.50
N VAL A 8 -19.68 4.41 -1.40
CA VAL A 8 -19.05 3.19 -1.93
C VAL A 8 -18.84 3.28 -3.45
N ARG A 9 -19.84 3.78 -4.17
CA ARG A 9 -19.75 3.93 -5.64
C ARG A 9 -18.75 4.99 -6.06
N GLU A 10 -18.73 6.13 -5.38
CA GLU A 10 -17.87 7.26 -5.70
C GLU A 10 -16.39 6.97 -5.38
N TYR A 11 -16.14 6.35 -4.22
CA TYR A 11 -14.79 6.16 -3.72
C TYR A 11 -14.25 4.72 -3.83
N GLY A 12 -15.06 3.76 -4.21
CA GLY A 12 -14.62 2.39 -4.43
C GLY A 12 -13.41 2.27 -5.37
N PRO A 13 -13.43 2.92 -6.53
CA PRO A 13 -12.29 2.93 -7.45
C PRO A 13 -11.00 3.50 -6.84
N LEU A 14 -11.11 4.54 -6.00
CA LEU A 14 -9.96 5.14 -5.30
C LEU A 14 -9.32 4.16 -4.33
N VAL A 15 -10.14 3.52 -3.48
CA VAL A 15 -9.66 2.54 -2.50
C VAL A 15 -9.03 1.33 -3.19
N PHE A 16 -9.67 0.83 -4.24
CA PHE A 16 -9.16 -0.27 -5.04
C PHE A 16 -7.79 0.09 -5.67
N ALA A 17 -7.68 1.24 -6.32
CA ALA A 17 -6.47 1.66 -6.99
C ALA A 17 -5.28 1.80 -6.02
N THR A 18 -5.50 2.44 -4.87
CA THR A 18 -4.47 2.59 -3.83
C THR A 18 -4.00 1.23 -3.30
N ALA A 19 -4.91 0.35 -2.94
CA ALA A 19 -4.57 -0.97 -2.43
C ALA A 19 -3.90 -1.86 -3.49
N TRP A 20 -4.40 -1.84 -4.72
CA TRP A 20 -3.87 -2.65 -5.81
C TRP A 20 -2.43 -2.28 -6.20
N ARG A 21 -2.12 -0.99 -6.23
CA ARG A 21 -0.74 -0.53 -6.51
C ARG A 21 0.27 -1.04 -5.48
N ILE A 22 -0.15 -1.16 -4.23
CA ILE A 22 0.69 -1.70 -3.15
C ILE A 22 0.78 -3.23 -3.23
N LEU A 23 -0.34 -3.92 -3.41
CA LEU A 23 -0.43 -5.38 -3.32
C LEU A 23 -0.12 -6.10 -4.63
N GLY A 24 -0.55 -5.54 -5.76
CA GLY A 24 -0.43 -6.17 -7.08
C GLY A 24 -1.17 -7.51 -7.19
N HIS A 25 -2.21 -7.74 -6.37
CA HIS A 25 -2.98 -8.98 -6.32
C HIS A 25 -4.46 -8.66 -6.14
N THR A 26 -5.28 -9.07 -7.11
CA THR A 26 -6.70 -8.66 -7.19
C THR A 26 -7.52 -9.15 -6.01
N ALA A 27 -7.42 -10.42 -5.65
CA ALA A 27 -8.21 -11.00 -4.55
C ALA A 27 -7.92 -10.32 -3.20
N ASP A 28 -6.64 -10.10 -2.88
CA ASP A 28 -6.26 -9.37 -1.67
C ASP A 28 -6.74 -7.92 -1.69
N THR A 29 -6.71 -7.28 -2.86
CA THR A 29 -7.19 -5.90 -3.03
C THR A 29 -8.69 -5.80 -2.79
N GLU A 30 -9.47 -6.73 -3.32
CA GLU A 30 -10.92 -6.79 -3.09
C GLU A 30 -11.24 -6.98 -1.60
N ASP A 31 -10.50 -7.81 -0.89
CA ASP A 31 -10.63 -7.98 0.55
C ASP A 31 -10.36 -6.67 1.30
N ILE A 32 -9.30 -5.94 0.92
CA ILE A 32 -8.98 -4.63 1.52
C ILE A 32 -10.07 -3.60 1.26
N VAL A 33 -10.65 -3.57 0.07
CA VAL A 33 -11.77 -2.68 -0.25
C VAL A 33 -12.94 -2.94 0.69
N GLN A 34 -13.31 -4.19 0.91
CA GLN A 34 -14.36 -4.57 1.85
C GLN A 34 -14.02 -4.17 3.28
N GLU A 35 -12.82 -4.47 3.76
CA GLU A 35 -12.36 -4.12 5.11
C GLU A 35 -12.39 -2.60 5.35
N VAL A 36 -11.94 -1.80 4.40
CA VAL A 36 -11.95 -0.33 4.49
C VAL A 36 -13.37 0.21 4.59
N PHE A 37 -14.28 -0.25 3.74
CA PHE A 37 -15.66 0.23 3.78
C PHE A 37 -16.42 -0.27 5.01
N LEU A 38 -16.17 -1.47 5.51
CA LEU A 38 -16.72 -1.94 6.78
C LEU A 38 -16.24 -1.07 7.97
N GLN A 39 -14.95 -0.75 8.00
CA GLN A 39 -14.40 0.13 9.03
C GLN A 39 -15.04 1.52 8.99
N ILE A 40 -15.19 2.09 7.81
CA ILE A 40 -15.83 3.41 7.64
C ILE A 40 -17.29 3.37 8.05
N HIS A 41 -18.03 2.33 7.71
CA HIS A 41 -19.43 2.19 8.12
C HIS A 41 -19.57 2.20 9.64
N GLN A 42 -18.64 1.56 10.35
CA GLN A 42 -18.60 1.60 11.81
C GLN A 42 -18.24 2.99 12.35
N MET A 43 -17.27 3.68 11.73
CA MET A 43 -16.84 5.03 12.13
C MET A 43 -17.93 6.08 11.92
N LEU A 44 -18.73 5.97 10.88
CA LEU A 44 -19.81 6.93 10.58
C LEU A 44 -20.93 6.95 11.62
N GLN A 45 -21.00 5.94 12.45
CA GLN A 45 -21.96 5.93 13.57
C GLN A 45 -21.52 6.85 14.72
N THR A 46 -20.27 7.26 14.75
CA THR A 46 -19.67 8.05 15.83
C THR A 46 -19.14 9.41 15.39
N ASP A 47 -18.60 9.52 14.18
CA ASP A 47 -17.85 10.70 13.73
C ASP A 47 -18.24 11.17 12.33
N ALA A 48 -18.23 12.50 12.13
CA ALA A 48 -18.39 13.11 10.81
C ALA A 48 -17.03 13.14 10.06
N VAL A 49 -17.02 12.61 8.85
CA VAL A 49 -15.82 12.65 8.00
C VAL A 49 -15.74 13.97 7.24
N ARG A 50 -14.63 14.70 7.42
CA ARG A 50 -14.40 16.00 6.78
C ARG A 50 -13.81 15.90 5.38
N HIS A 51 -12.94 14.91 5.15
CA HIS A 51 -12.23 14.76 3.87
C HIS A 51 -12.11 13.28 3.47
N TRP A 52 -13.05 12.83 2.65
CA TRP A 52 -13.17 11.43 2.24
C TRP A 52 -11.93 10.87 1.53
N PRO A 53 -11.39 11.52 0.48
CA PRO A 53 -10.24 10.96 -0.23
C PRO A 53 -9.01 10.75 0.66
N ALA A 54 -8.70 11.69 1.55
CA ALA A 54 -7.56 11.58 2.46
C ALA A 54 -7.72 10.41 3.44
N LEU A 55 -8.90 10.28 4.06
CA LEU A 55 -9.20 9.18 4.98
C LEU A 55 -9.12 7.83 4.28
N LEU A 56 -9.75 7.72 3.11
CA LEU A 56 -9.82 6.47 2.36
C LEU A 56 -8.46 6.01 1.86
N ARG A 57 -7.63 6.92 1.34
CA ARG A 57 -6.25 6.60 0.94
C ARG A 57 -5.42 6.13 2.13
N ARG A 58 -5.52 6.80 3.27
CA ARG A 58 -4.82 6.37 4.48
C ARG A 58 -5.23 4.97 4.90
N LEU A 59 -6.52 4.70 5.00
CA LEU A 59 -7.02 3.38 5.40
C LEU A 59 -6.62 2.30 4.39
N ALA A 60 -6.76 2.56 3.10
CA ALA A 60 -6.38 1.64 2.05
C ALA A 60 -4.88 1.33 2.08
N ALA A 61 -4.02 2.35 2.19
CA ALA A 61 -2.58 2.17 2.28
C ALA A 61 -2.17 1.40 3.54
N CYS A 62 -2.70 1.75 4.71
CA CYS A 62 -2.39 1.05 5.95
C CYS A 62 -2.82 -0.42 5.91
N ARG A 63 -4.03 -0.71 5.46
CA ARG A 63 -4.54 -2.09 5.35
C ARG A 63 -3.76 -2.91 4.31
N ALA A 64 -3.45 -2.33 3.17
CA ALA A 64 -2.65 -2.98 2.15
C ALA A 64 -1.22 -3.29 2.64
N LEU A 65 -0.60 -2.38 3.37
CA LEU A 65 0.73 -2.60 3.97
C LEU A 65 0.70 -3.70 5.03
N ASP A 66 -0.32 -3.75 5.88
CA ASP A 66 -0.50 -4.82 6.85
C ASP A 66 -0.66 -6.19 6.16
N ARG A 67 -1.45 -6.25 5.08
CA ARG A 67 -1.61 -7.46 4.27
C ARG A 67 -0.30 -7.88 3.60
N LEU A 68 0.46 -6.93 3.11
CA LEU A 68 1.76 -7.17 2.49
C LEU A 68 2.76 -7.78 3.50
N ARG A 69 2.77 -7.29 4.75
CA ARG A 69 3.58 -7.84 5.83
C ARG A 69 3.17 -9.25 6.23
N GLN A 70 1.87 -9.51 6.34
CA GLN A 70 1.35 -10.84 6.63
C GLN A 70 1.76 -11.84 5.55
N ARG A 71 1.68 -11.45 4.28
CA ARG A 71 2.11 -12.27 3.14
C ARG A 71 3.59 -12.61 3.23
N ARG A 72 4.44 -11.65 3.56
CA ARG A 72 5.88 -11.85 3.75
C ARG A 72 6.19 -12.87 4.85
N ILE A 73 5.51 -12.79 5.99
CA ILE A 73 5.67 -13.73 7.11
C ILE A 73 5.26 -15.14 6.68
N THR A 74 4.15 -15.29 5.99
CA THR A 74 3.65 -16.57 5.49
C THR A 74 4.63 -17.22 4.52
N ILE A 75 5.20 -16.46 3.59
CA ILE A 75 6.22 -16.94 2.65
C ILE A 75 7.47 -17.39 3.41
N SER A 76 7.92 -16.63 4.38
CA SER A 76 9.11 -16.95 5.19
C SER A 76 8.94 -18.23 6.00
N LEU A 77 7.75 -18.47 6.56
CA LEU A 77 7.46 -19.66 7.35
C LEU A 77 7.29 -20.94 6.52
N ASN A 78 6.70 -20.83 5.33
CA ASN A 78 6.34 -21.98 4.52
C ASN A 78 7.37 -22.33 3.43
N GLY A 79 8.38 -21.49 3.22
CA GLY A 79 9.38 -21.67 2.15
C GLY A 79 8.78 -21.65 0.73
N LEU A 80 7.49 -21.35 0.61
CA LEU A 80 6.75 -21.31 -0.63
C LEU A 80 6.82 -19.91 -1.21
N SER A 81 7.62 -19.75 -2.25
CA SER A 81 7.46 -18.66 -3.19
C SER A 81 6.13 -18.84 -3.90
N LEU A 82 5.09 -18.16 -3.44
CA LEU A 82 3.85 -17.97 -4.22
C LEU A 82 4.15 -16.98 -5.35
N ALA A 83 5.01 -17.38 -6.28
CA ALA A 83 5.04 -16.77 -7.58
C ALA A 83 3.78 -17.24 -8.30
N CYS A 84 2.74 -16.43 -8.32
CA CYS A 84 1.77 -16.51 -9.40
C CYS A 84 2.57 -16.22 -10.69
N ARG A 85 3.05 -17.29 -11.32
CA ARG A 85 3.58 -17.22 -12.66
C ARG A 85 2.37 -17.05 -13.59
N ASP A 86 2.04 -15.80 -13.88
CA ASP A 86 1.42 -15.53 -15.17
C ASP A 86 2.50 -15.80 -16.23
N GLU A 87 2.24 -16.75 -17.09
CA GLU A 87 3.08 -17.08 -18.24
C GLU A 87 3.02 -15.91 -19.23
N GLY A 88 3.80 -14.89 -18.94
CA GLY A 88 4.00 -13.72 -19.79
C GLY A 88 5.37 -13.75 -20.49
N PRO A 89 5.61 -12.93 -21.52
CA PRO A 89 6.92 -12.81 -22.16
C PRO A 89 8.00 -12.47 -21.11
N GLU A 90 9.24 -12.89 -21.37
CA GLU A 90 10.38 -12.80 -20.45
C GLU A 90 10.58 -11.40 -19.82
N ALA A 91 10.30 -10.34 -20.58
CA ALA A 91 10.32 -8.96 -20.08
C ALA A 91 9.28 -8.70 -18.99
N ALA A 92 8.06 -9.21 -19.13
CA ALA A 92 6.99 -9.10 -18.12
C ALA A 92 7.34 -9.89 -16.86
N ALA A 93 8.03 -11.02 -16.98
CA ALA A 93 8.51 -11.80 -15.85
C ALA A 93 9.58 -11.05 -15.03
N ILE A 94 10.50 -10.34 -15.70
CA ILE A 94 11.53 -9.53 -15.05
C ILE A 94 10.89 -8.33 -14.32
N GLU A 95 9.95 -7.64 -14.96
CA GLU A 95 9.21 -6.53 -14.33
C GLU A 95 8.42 -7.00 -13.11
N HIS A 96 7.78 -8.15 -13.19
CA HIS A 96 7.05 -8.75 -12.09
C HIS A 96 7.98 -9.11 -10.92
N GLU A 97 9.13 -9.70 -11.19
CA GLU A 97 10.14 -10.03 -10.17
C GLU A 97 10.65 -8.76 -9.46
N LEU A 98 10.94 -7.70 -10.22
CA LEU A 98 11.40 -6.43 -9.66
C LEU A 98 10.32 -5.77 -8.79
N ALA A 99 9.08 -5.76 -9.26
CA ALA A 99 7.95 -5.24 -8.49
C ALA A 99 7.75 -6.01 -7.18
N GLU A 100 7.87 -7.33 -7.22
CA GLU A 100 7.74 -8.17 -6.02
C GLU A 100 8.87 -7.95 -5.03
N ARG A 101 10.11 -7.79 -5.48
CA ARG A 101 11.24 -7.40 -4.63
C ARG A 101 11.02 -6.05 -3.96
N LEU A 102 10.50 -5.07 -4.69
CA LEU A 102 10.17 -3.76 -4.13
C LEU A 102 9.09 -3.89 -3.05
N ARG A 103 8.04 -4.68 -3.28
CA ARG A 103 7.00 -4.94 -2.28
C ARG A 103 7.56 -5.58 -1.02
N GLN A 104 8.43 -6.57 -1.15
CA GLN A 104 9.09 -7.21 -0.02
C GLN A 104 9.96 -6.23 0.78
N ALA A 105 10.66 -5.33 0.10
CA ALA A 105 11.44 -4.28 0.75
C ALA A 105 10.54 -3.27 1.47
N ILE A 106 9.45 -2.83 0.84
CA ILE A 106 8.46 -1.92 1.44
C ILE A 106 7.84 -2.55 2.71
N ALA A 107 7.57 -3.84 2.70
CA ALA A 107 7.03 -4.55 3.86
C ALA A 107 7.97 -4.51 5.09
N GLN A 108 9.24 -4.24 4.89
CA GLN A 108 10.24 -4.12 5.96
C GLN A 108 10.40 -2.69 6.51
N LEU A 109 9.80 -1.70 5.86
CA LEU A 109 9.84 -0.34 6.34
C LEU A 109 8.95 -0.15 7.57
N PRO A 110 9.30 0.77 8.50
CA PRO A 110 8.39 1.25 9.53
C PRO A 110 7.10 1.82 8.93
N ASP A 111 6.00 1.73 9.66
CA ASP A 111 4.64 2.07 9.19
C ASP A 111 4.54 3.43 8.50
N ARG A 112 5.06 4.47 9.13
CA ARG A 112 5.02 5.83 8.60
C ARG A 112 5.83 5.97 7.32
N GLU A 113 7.02 5.41 7.29
CA GLU A 113 7.92 5.46 6.14
C GLU A 113 7.32 4.70 4.94
N ALA A 114 6.76 3.53 5.18
CA ALA A 114 6.07 2.74 4.16
C ALA A 114 4.84 3.46 3.59
N ALA A 115 3.99 4.01 4.46
CA ALA A 115 2.79 4.75 4.04
C ALA A 115 3.14 6.00 3.23
N VAL A 116 4.10 6.80 3.69
CA VAL A 116 4.56 8.00 2.97
C VAL A 116 5.14 7.62 1.59
N PHE A 117 5.96 6.59 1.53
CA PHE A 117 6.54 6.12 0.28
C PHE A 117 5.46 5.68 -0.73
N CYS A 118 4.51 4.85 -0.30
CA CYS A 118 3.44 4.37 -1.17
C CYS A 118 2.53 5.50 -1.66
N LEU A 119 2.12 6.41 -0.78
CA LEU A 119 1.28 7.54 -1.16
C LEU A 119 2.00 8.50 -2.12
N ARG A 120 3.31 8.67 -1.97
CA ARG A 120 4.09 9.53 -2.86
C ARG A 120 4.32 8.90 -4.23
N TYR A 121 4.75 7.65 -4.28
CA TYR A 121 5.20 7.02 -5.53
C TYR A 121 4.13 6.22 -6.26
N PHE A 122 3.16 5.68 -5.54
CA PHE A 122 2.09 4.90 -6.17
C PHE A 122 0.83 5.73 -6.43
N ASP A 123 0.47 6.61 -5.52
CA ASP A 123 -0.70 7.50 -5.67
C ASP A 123 -0.35 8.90 -6.16
N ASP A 124 0.93 9.20 -6.35
CA ASP A 124 1.45 10.48 -6.84
C ASP A 124 0.96 11.70 -6.06
N LEU A 125 0.81 11.56 -4.73
CA LEU A 125 0.37 12.65 -3.88
C LEU A 125 1.50 13.65 -3.59
N SER A 126 1.14 14.92 -3.47
CA SER A 126 2.03 15.95 -2.97
C SER A 126 2.35 15.74 -1.48
N TYR A 127 3.41 16.38 -0.99
CA TYR A 127 3.74 16.34 0.43
C TYR A 127 2.62 16.88 1.32
N GLN A 128 1.91 17.91 0.86
CA GLN A 128 0.77 18.46 1.57
C GLN A 128 -0.40 17.47 1.63
N GLU A 129 -0.75 16.82 0.52
CA GLU A 129 -1.81 15.80 0.47
C GLU A 129 -1.47 14.60 1.37
N ILE A 130 -0.21 14.16 1.39
CA ILE A 130 0.25 13.10 2.29
C ILE A 130 0.16 13.53 3.75
N ALA A 131 0.59 14.76 4.06
CA ALA A 131 0.52 15.33 5.40
C ALA A 131 -0.92 15.38 5.92
N GLU A 132 -1.86 15.80 5.08
CA GLU A 132 -3.30 15.80 5.38
C GLU A 132 -3.84 14.38 5.58
N SER A 133 -3.48 13.45 4.69
CA SER A 133 -3.94 12.07 4.76
C SER A 133 -3.46 11.33 6.01
N LEU A 134 -2.22 11.56 6.42
CA LEU A 134 -1.60 10.87 7.56
C LEU A 134 -1.66 11.66 8.87
N HIS A 135 -2.23 12.88 8.88
CA HIS A 135 -2.28 13.79 10.03
C HIS A 135 -0.89 14.09 10.61
N ILE A 136 0.07 14.35 9.75
CA ILE A 136 1.44 14.75 10.11
C ILE A 136 1.83 16.07 9.42
N ARG A 137 2.94 16.64 9.82
CA ARG A 137 3.48 17.85 9.19
C ARG A 137 4.20 17.53 7.89
N THR A 138 4.24 18.46 6.95
CA THR A 138 4.98 18.31 5.68
C THR A 138 6.47 18.03 5.89
N GLY A 139 7.09 18.61 6.92
CA GLY A 139 8.47 18.29 7.31
C GLY A 139 8.65 16.82 7.75
N ALA A 140 7.65 16.26 8.43
CA ALA A 140 7.66 14.83 8.79
C ALA A 140 7.48 13.93 7.56
N VAL A 141 6.73 14.36 6.56
CA VAL A 141 6.62 13.67 5.27
C VAL A 141 7.97 13.61 4.57
N ALA A 142 8.65 14.76 4.44
CA ALA A 142 9.98 14.85 3.82
C ALA A 142 11.00 13.96 4.54
N SER A 143 11.04 14.01 5.87
CA SER A 143 11.93 13.18 6.68
C SER A 143 11.64 11.67 6.54
N ALA A 144 10.37 11.28 6.60
CA ALA A 144 9.96 9.89 6.43
C ALA A 144 10.29 9.35 5.03
N LEU A 145 10.08 10.17 4.00
CA LEU A 145 10.40 9.81 2.62
C LEU A 145 11.90 9.62 2.40
N HIS A 146 12.71 10.51 2.96
CA HIS A 146 14.17 10.38 2.92
C HIS A 146 14.65 9.09 3.59
N LYS A 147 14.16 8.79 4.77
CA LYS A 147 14.48 7.55 5.49
C LYS A 147 14.02 6.31 4.74
N ALA A 148 12.82 6.34 4.16
CA ALA A 148 12.30 5.24 3.35
C ALA A 148 13.20 4.94 2.15
N ARG A 149 13.62 5.97 1.42
CA ARG A 149 14.54 5.81 0.26
C ARG A 149 15.86 5.17 0.67
N LEU A 150 16.51 5.65 1.73
CA LEU A 150 17.77 5.09 2.21
C LEU A 150 17.64 3.61 2.60
N LYS A 151 16.57 3.26 3.31
CA LYS A 151 16.32 1.86 3.71
C LYS A 151 16.00 0.97 2.53
N LEU A 152 15.19 1.43 1.59
CA LEU A 152 14.88 0.67 0.37
C LEU A 152 16.11 0.45 -0.49
N GLU A 153 16.95 1.46 -0.66
CA GLU A 153 18.22 1.33 -1.38
C GLU A 153 19.09 0.23 -0.75
N ALA A 154 19.28 0.26 0.56
CA ALA A 154 20.05 -0.76 1.27
C ALA A 154 19.45 -2.17 1.10
N LEU A 155 18.14 -2.33 1.28
CA LEU A 155 17.47 -3.63 1.17
C LEU A 155 17.51 -4.20 -0.26
N LEU A 156 17.38 -3.35 -1.28
CA LEU A 156 17.42 -3.77 -2.67
C LEU A 156 18.84 -4.14 -3.11
N LEU A 157 19.87 -3.46 -2.60
CA LEU A 157 21.28 -3.80 -2.87
C LEU A 157 21.69 -5.13 -2.22
N GLU A 158 21.28 -5.40 -0.98
CA GLU A 158 21.52 -6.67 -0.29
C GLU A 158 20.96 -7.86 -1.09
N THR A 159 19.73 -7.71 -1.62
CA THR A 159 19.09 -8.77 -2.41
C THR A 159 19.83 -9.09 -3.72
N VAL A 160 20.55 -8.13 -4.28
CA VAL A 160 21.38 -8.35 -5.49
C VAL A 160 22.65 -9.13 -5.15
N GLN A 161 23.24 -8.91 -3.98
CA GLN A 161 24.48 -9.58 -3.56
C GLN A 161 24.24 -11.05 -3.18
N GLU A 162 23.10 -11.41 -2.63
CA GLU A 162 22.77 -12.80 -2.28
C GLU A 162 22.58 -13.72 -3.50
N LYS A 163 22.39 -13.18 -4.69
CA LYS A 163 22.21 -13.94 -5.94
C LYS A 163 23.50 -14.11 -6.79
N THR A 164 24.63 -13.59 -6.31
CA THR A 164 25.93 -13.68 -6.98
C THR A 164 26.84 -14.65 -6.22
#